data_fa411a0e330354743512dc11424f8079
#
_entry.id   fa411a0e330354743512dc11424f8079
#
_cell.length_a   1.000
_cell.length_b   1.000
_cell.length_c   1.000
_cell.angle_alpha   90.00
_cell.angle_beta   90.00
_cell.angle_gamma   90.00
#
_symmetry.space_group_name_H-M   'P 1'
#
loop_
_entity.id
_entity.type
_entity.pdbx_description
1 polymer ?
#
loop_
_entity_poly.entity_id
_entity_poly.type
_entity_poly.pdbx_seq_one_letter_code
_entity_poly.pdbx_strand_id
1 'polypeptide(L)'
;MGFWKASAIMVLAAALLGAPALAHGWYPAWCCSDDDCRELAEARGETVTQTAEGWRLWDGRLIRRRHAKPSPDEHFHMCEEPTTKAIVCFFAPPGAS
;
A
#
# COMPACT_ATOMS: atom_id res chain seq x y z
N MET A 1 -26.90 -4.22 37.42
CA MET A 1 -27.36 -4.11 36.03
C MET A 1 -26.56 -3.13 35.20
N GLY A 2 -26.23 -1.95 35.72
CA GLY A 2 -25.46 -0.96 34.99
C GLY A 2 -24.03 -1.37 34.65
N PHE A 3 -23.48 -2.28 35.41
CA PHE A 3 -22.09 -2.72 35.18
C PHE A 3 -21.87 -3.35 33.83
N TRP A 4 -22.83 -4.09 33.35
CA TRP A 4 -22.72 -4.84 32.12
C TRP A 4 -22.53 -3.91 30.93
N LYS A 5 -23.34 -2.86 30.92
CA LYS A 5 -23.31 -1.91 29.83
C LYS A 5 -21.98 -1.15 29.79
N ALA A 6 -21.45 -0.80 30.94
CA ALA A 6 -20.18 -0.12 31.03
C ALA A 6 -19.04 -0.99 30.45
N SER A 7 -19.04 -2.28 30.80
CA SER A 7 -18.01 -3.18 30.28
C SER A 7 -18.07 -3.31 28.76
N ALA A 8 -19.27 -3.43 28.22
CA ALA A 8 -19.45 -3.55 26.79
C ALA A 8 -18.94 -2.32 26.06
N ILE A 9 -19.21 -1.14 26.61
CA ILE A 9 -18.73 0.11 26.01
C ILE A 9 -17.22 0.18 26.00
N MET A 10 -16.57 -0.26 27.07
CA MET A 10 -15.11 -0.26 27.13
C MET A 10 -14.50 -1.17 26.08
N VAL A 11 -15.08 -2.31 25.84
CA VAL A 11 -14.58 -3.23 24.81
C VAL A 11 -14.66 -2.61 23.43
N LEU A 12 -15.77 -1.94 23.12
CA LEU A 12 -15.93 -1.28 21.83
C LEU A 12 -14.92 -0.16 21.64
N ALA A 13 -14.66 0.61 22.68
CA ALA A 13 -13.68 1.69 22.60
C ALA A 13 -12.28 1.15 22.31
N ALA A 14 -11.90 0.04 22.92
CA ALA A 14 -10.61 -0.57 22.65
C ALA A 14 -10.50 -1.05 21.21
N ALA A 15 -11.55 -1.62 20.66
CA ALA A 15 -11.55 -2.07 19.28
C ALA A 15 -11.40 -0.89 18.31
N LEU A 16 -12.08 0.20 18.59
CA LEU A 16 -12.00 1.40 17.75
C LEU A 16 -10.62 2.02 17.80
N LEU A 17 -9.96 2.02 18.95
CA LEU A 17 -8.62 2.57 19.08
C LEU A 17 -7.59 1.75 18.31
N GLY A 18 -7.82 0.47 18.12
CA GLY A 18 -6.93 -0.35 17.33
C GLY A 18 -7.01 -0.12 15.83
N ALA A 19 -8.16 0.37 15.34
CA ALA A 19 -8.37 0.55 13.91
C ALA A 19 -7.41 1.55 13.26
N PRO A 20 -7.13 2.74 13.83
CA PRO A 20 -6.23 3.71 13.20
C PRO A 20 -4.80 3.20 13.01
N ALA A 21 -4.34 2.30 13.86
CA ALA A 21 -3.01 1.76 13.74
C ALA A 21 -2.79 0.98 12.45
N LEU A 22 -3.88 0.52 11.82
CA LEU A 22 -3.83 -0.23 10.59
C LEU A 22 -3.97 0.64 9.35
N ALA A 23 -4.20 1.96 9.53
CA ALA A 23 -4.47 2.86 8.41
C ALA A 23 -3.28 3.00 7.47
N HIS A 24 -2.06 2.91 8.00
CA HIS A 24 -0.85 2.99 7.18
C HIS A 24 -0.44 1.64 6.63
N GLY A 25 -1.13 0.59 7.05
CA GLY A 25 -0.85 -0.75 6.57
C GLY A 25 0.56 -1.20 6.89
N TRP A 26 1.12 -1.95 5.97
CA TRP A 26 2.44 -2.57 6.13
C TRP A 26 3.56 -1.77 5.45
N TYR A 27 3.24 -0.66 4.81
CA TYR A 27 4.26 0.09 4.07
C TYR A 27 5.35 0.59 5.00
N PRO A 28 6.64 0.44 4.60
CA PRO A 28 7.74 0.98 5.40
C PRO A 28 7.59 2.49 5.60
N ALA A 29 7.97 2.96 6.76
CA ALA A 29 7.81 4.38 7.10
C ALA A 29 8.52 5.29 6.10
N TRP A 30 9.69 4.89 5.61
CA TRP A 30 10.44 5.70 4.66
C TRP A 30 9.79 5.76 3.27
N CYS A 31 8.85 4.86 2.97
CA CYS A 31 8.06 4.93 1.74
C CYS A 31 6.87 5.87 1.89
N CYS A 32 6.41 6.11 3.12
CA CYS A 32 5.14 6.77 3.39
C CYS A 32 5.26 8.14 4.04
N SER A 33 6.46 8.61 4.41
CA SER A 33 6.57 9.81 5.24
C SER A 33 5.89 11.03 4.65
N ASP A 34 6.09 11.28 3.36
CA ASP A 34 5.42 12.39 2.66
C ASP A 34 4.80 11.92 1.36
N ASP A 35 4.61 10.63 1.20
CA ASP A 35 4.21 10.02 -0.05
C ASP A 35 2.90 9.28 0.07
N ASP A 36 2.14 9.27 -1.02
CA ASP A 36 0.91 8.50 -1.10
C ASP A 36 1.24 7.08 -1.54
N CYS A 37 1.01 6.14 -0.65
CA CYS A 37 1.14 4.72 -0.97
C CYS A 37 -0.24 4.15 -1.21
N ARG A 38 -0.39 3.38 -2.30
CA ARG A 38 -1.67 2.78 -2.62
C ARG A 38 -1.49 1.49 -3.40
N GLU A 39 -2.50 0.67 -3.36
CA GLU A 39 -2.60 -0.48 -4.23
C GLU A 39 -2.99 0.00 -5.62
N LEU A 40 -2.33 -0.52 -6.64
CA LEU A 40 -2.68 -0.20 -8.02
C LEU A 40 -3.88 -1.03 -8.46
N ALA A 41 -4.79 -0.43 -9.20
CA ALA A 41 -6.04 -1.08 -9.58
C ALA A 41 -6.29 -0.95 -11.08
N GLU A 42 -6.50 -2.08 -11.75
CA GLU A 42 -6.81 -2.08 -13.16
C GLU A 42 -8.10 -1.32 -13.46
N ALA A 43 -9.05 -1.34 -12.53
CA ALA A 43 -10.30 -0.61 -12.69
C ALA A 43 -10.08 0.89 -12.83
N ARG A 44 -8.97 1.41 -12.34
CA ARG A 44 -8.60 2.81 -12.51
C ARG A 44 -7.64 3.01 -13.67
N GLY A 45 -7.39 1.98 -14.46
CA GLY A 45 -6.44 2.04 -15.56
C GLY A 45 -4.98 1.94 -15.13
N GLU A 46 -4.72 1.56 -13.90
CA GLU A 46 -3.37 1.45 -13.36
C GLU A 46 -2.80 0.07 -13.63
N THR A 47 -2.50 -0.20 -14.89
CA THR A 47 -1.97 -1.49 -15.29
C THR A 47 -0.46 -1.53 -15.23
N VAL A 48 0.09 -2.71 -14.97
CA VAL A 48 1.52 -2.94 -14.91
C VAL A 48 1.85 -4.08 -15.84
N THR A 49 2.81 -3.86 -16.73
CA THR A 49 3.24 -4.87 -17.70
C THR A 49 4.66 -5.31 -17.40
N GLN A 50 4.86 -6.61 -17.31
CA GLN A 50 6.19 -7.16 -17.12
C GLN A 50 6.96 -7.07 -18.42
N THR A 51 8.21 -6.61 -18.35
CA THR A 51 9.12 -6.52 -19.50
C THR A 51 10.45 -7.14 -19.13
N ALA A 52 11.33 -7.28 -20.11
CA ALA A 52 12.68 -7.79 -19.87
C ALA A 52 13.46 -6.92 -18.88
N GLU A 53 13.16 -5.63 -18.85
CA GLU A 53 13.88 -4.67 -18.02
C GLU A 53 13.26 -4.46 -16.64
N GLY A 54 12.00 -4.82 -16.49
CA GLY A 54 11.28 -4.63 -15.22
C GLY A 54 9.80 -4.46 -15.44
N TRP A 55 9.23 -3.46 -14.79
CA TRP A 55 7.79 -3.25 -14.78
C TRP A 55 7.45 -1.93 -15.44
N ARG A 56 6.67 -1.99 -16.51
CA ARG A 56 6.22 -0.79 -17.20
C ARG A 56 4.84 -0.42 -16.72
N LEU A 57 4.72 0.82 -16.26
CA LEU A 57 3.44 1.34 -15.79
C LEU A 57 2.59 1.86 -16.96
N TRP A 58 1.31 2.04 -16.69
CA TRP A 58 0.34 2.51 -17.67
C TRP A 58 0.70 3.87 -18.29
N ASP A 59 1.45 4.68 -17.57
CA ASP A 59 1.85 6.00 -18.03
C ASP A 59 3.24 5.99 -18.71
N GLY A 60 3.82 4.83 -18.90
CA GLY A 60 5.08 4.68 -19.59
C GLY A 60 6.32 4.65 -18.70
N ARG A 61 6.18 4.92 -17.42
CA ARG A 61 7.33 4.85 -16.51
C ARG A 61 7.78 3.40 -16.35
N LEU A 62 9.08 3.22 -16.20
CA LEU A 62 9.66 1.89 -16.04
C LEU A 62 10.29 1.76 -14.66
N ILE A 63 9.93 0.68 -13.96
CA ILE A 63 10.53 0.32 -12.68
C ILE A 63 11.46 -0.86 -12.94
N ARG A 64 12.75 -0.66 -12.75
CA ARG A 64 13.70 -1.75 -12.94
C ARG A 64 13.50 -2.79 -11.84
N ARG A 65 13.76 -4.06 -12.17
CA ARG A 65 13.52 -5.17 -11.24
C ARG A 65 14.20 -4.97 -9.88
N ARG A 66 15.43 -4.47 -9.90
CA ARG A 66 16.19 -4.28 -8.67
C ARG A 66 15.57 -3.24 -7.74
N HIS A 67 14.72 -2.39 -8.26
CA HIS A 67 14.05 -1.36 -7.47
C HIS A 67 12.68 -1.79 -6.97
N ALA A 68 12.17 -2.92 -7.46
CA ALA A 68 10.90 -3.46 -6.99
C ALA A 68 11.15 -4.26 -5.72
N LYS A 69 10.24 -4.09 -4.76
CA LYS A 69 10.24 -4.82 -3.50
C LYS A 69 9.13 -5.86 -3.52
N PRO A 70 9.23 -6.92 -2.74
CA PRO A 70 8.15 -7.90 -2.70
C PRO A 70 6.90 -7.33 -2.03
N SER A 71 5.76 -7.51 -2.68
CA SER A 71 4.49 -7.19 -2.09
C SER A 71 4.07 -8.32 -1.17
N PRO A 72 3.43 -8.04 -0.04
CA PRO A 72 2.94 -9.09 0.87
C PRO A 72 1.63 -9.71 0.42
N ASP A 73 1.00 -9.14 -0.61
CA ASP A 73 -0.26 -9.66 -1.14
C ASP A 73 -0.13 -9.90 -2.65
N GLU A 74 -1.24 -10.07 -3.33
CA GLU A 74 -1.25 -10.40 -4.76
C GLU A 74 -1.36 -9.16 -5.64
N HIS A 75 -1.12 -7.99 -5.09
CA HIS A 75 -1.30 -6.73 -5.81
C HIS A 75 0.00 -5.95 -5.91
N PHE A 76 0.08 -5.13 -6.95
CA PHE A 76 1.14 -4.13 -7.05
C PHE A 76 0.78 -2.95 -6.18
N HIS A 77 1.79 -2.37 -5.53
CA HIS A 77 1.61 -1.17 -4.71
C HIS A 77 2.67 -0.15 -5.10
N MET A 78 2.34 1.11 -4.94
CA MET A 78 3.26 2.19 -5.31
C MET A 78 3.13 3.35 -4.35
N CYS A 79 4.27 3.89 -3.96
CA CYS A 79 4.34 5.12 -3.17
C CYS A 79 4.91 6.20 -4.07
N GLU A 80 4.16 7.27 -4.23
CA GLU A 80 4.48 8.32 -5.19
C GLU A 80 4.49 9.67 -4.48
N GLU A 81 5.51 10.48 -4.73
CA GLU A 81 5.53 11.82 -4.18
C GLU A 81 4.44 12.64 -4.86
N PRO A 82 3.52 13.28 -4.08
CA PRO A 82 2.33 13.88 -4.68
C PRO A 82 2.61 15.01 -5.65
N THR A 83 3.64 15.79 -5.43
CA THR A 83 3.94 16.98 -6.24
C THR A 83 4.68 16.63 -7.51
N THR A 84 5.78 15.89 -7.37
CA THR A 84 6.66 15.57 -8.50
C THR A 84 6.28 14.29 -9.22
N LYS A 85 5.45 13.45 -8.60
CA LYS A 85 5.08 12.12 -9.10
C LYS A 85 6.26 11.16 -9.14
N ALA A 86 7.34 11.46 -8.45
CA ALA A 86 8.47 10.56 -8.36
C ALA A 86 8.05 9.29 -7.60
N ILE A 87 8.47 8.14 -8.11
CA ILE A 87 8.16 6.87 -7.47
C ILE A 87 9.21 6.61 -6.40
N VAL A 88 8.75 6.57 -5.15
CA VAL A 88 9.63 6.36 -4.00
C VAL A 88 9.78 4.87 -3.71
N CYS A 89 8.68 4.14 -3.76
CA CYS A 89 8.67 2.70 -3.52
C CYS A 89 7.71 2.03 -4.48
N PHE A 90 8.07 0.82 -4.92
CA PHE A 90 7.23 0.01 -5.78
C PHE A 90 7.29 -1.44 -5.30
N PHE A 91 6.14 -2.09 -5.21
CA PHE A 91 6.03 -3.45 -4.71
C PHE A 91 5.35 -4.33 -5.75
N ALA A 92 5.97 -5.45 -6.05
CA ALA A 92 5.45 -6.41 -7.02
C ALA A 92 5.01 -7.69 -6.29
N PRO A 93 3.86 -8.26 -6.67
CA PRO A 93 3.37 -9.46 -5.99
C PRO A 93 4.24 -10.67 -6.27
N PRO A 94 4.19 -11.68 -5.39
CA PRO A 94 4.92 -12.94 -5.61
C PRO A 94 4.46 -13.59 -6.91
N GLY A 95 5.40 -14.14 -7.66
CA GLY A 95 5.07 -14.80 -8.91
C GLY A 95 4.89 -13.89 -10.09
N ALA A 96 4.97 -12.60 -9.91
CA ALA A 96 4.86 -11.63 -11.00
C ALA A 96 6.21 -11.36 -11.68
N SER A 97 7.18 -12.20 -11.45
CA SER A 97 8.53 -12.05 -12.03
C SER A 97 8.75 -12.88 -13.28
#